data_54c7cb9ff1c22da033eee9d2d713589a
#
_entry.id   54c7cb9ff1c22da033eee9d2d713589a
#
_cell.length_a   1.000
_cell.length_b   1.000
_cell.length_c   1.000
_cell.angle_alpha   90.00
_cell.angle_beta   90.00
_cell.angle_gamma   90.00
#
_symmetry.space_group_name_H-M   'P 1'
#
loop_
_entity.id
_entity.type
_entity.pdbx_description
1 polymer ?
#
loop_
_entity_poly.entity_id
_entity_poly.type
_entity_poly.pdbx_seq_one_letter_code
_entity_poly.pdbx_strand_id
1 'polypeptide(L)'
;WQVAGNQAKRAFVIREAREEDLPEMVGFLAKLALHVSGAPPHDLKESEYKRLLRTLHSSLDDPNRRLVVAESKSSGLVGMGYVYIWRSQGIWEQSGSIEFKSGIIDDIWVEPELLWLGIRKALLRDLVTFAEEHHASELILEYSASNKEAKAAWTKLGFKPTGVRAAAFTSVVKQALAEPQG
;
A
#
# COMPACT_ATOMS: atom_id res chain seq x y z
N TRP A 1 31.25 15.55 -25.60
CA TRP A 1 29.79 15.61 -25.77
C TRP A 1 29.16 15.17 -24.47
N GLN A 2 28.86 16.15 -23.66
CA GLN A 2 28.11 15.99 -22.43
C GLN A 2 26.69 15.56 -22.82
N VAL A 3 26.32 14.35 -22.47
CA VAL A 3 24.91 14.01 -22.30
C VAL A 3 24.48 14.71 -21.02
N ALA A 4 24.03 15.94 -21.15
CA ALA A 4 23.26 16.60 -20.13
C ALA A 4 22.00 15.74 -19.94
N GLY A 5 22.03 14.87 -18.94
CA GLY A 5 20.83 14.16 -18.48
C GLY A 5 19.79 15.21 -18.16
N ASN A 6 18.78 15.25 -18.98
CA ASN A 6 17.61 16.07 -18.79
C ASN A 6 16.90 15.57 -17.52
N GLN A 7 17.38 16.03 -16.36
CA GLN A 7 16.55 16.10 -15.17
C GLN A 7 15.49 17.15 -15.46
N ALA A 8 14.55 16.78 -16.30
CA ALA A 8 13.29 17.48 -16.34
C ALA A 8 12.92 17.68 -14.87
N LYS A 9 12.87 18.92 -14.42
CA LYS A 9 12.51 19.30 -13.05
C LYS A 9 11.25 18.51 -12.72
N ARG A 10 11.39 17.44 -11.94
CA ARG A 10 10.24 16.62 -11.58
C ARG A 10 9.21 17.55 -10.99
N ALA A 11 8.00 17.54 -11.53
CA ALA A 11 6.90 18.37 -11.04
C ALA A 11 6.48 18.00 -9.61
N PHE A 12 7.10 16.98 -9.02
CA PHE A 12 6.81 16.44 -7.69
C PHE A 12 8.07 15.95 -6.99
N VAL A 13 7.98 15.84 -5.66
CA VAL A 13 9.03 15.28 -4.80
C VAL A 13 8.42 14.14 -3.98
N ILE A 14 9.17 13.04 -3.82
CA ILE A 14 8.83 11.97 -2.88
C ILE A 14 9.59 12.24 -1.58
N ARG A 15 8.89 12.24 -0.49
CA ARG A 15 9.47 12.44 0.85
C ARG A 15 8.73 11.62 1.91
N GLU A 16 9.38 11.45 3.05
CA GLU A 16 8.73 10.87 4.22
C GLU A 16 7.56 11.73 4.66
N ALA A 17 6.48 11.08 5.09
CA ALA A 17 5.31 11.77 5.63
C ALA A 17 5.64 12.42 6.98
N ARG A 18 5.00 13.54 7.24
CA ARG A 18 5.05 14.29 8.49
C ARG A 18 3.67 14.32 9.14
N GLU A 19 3.62 14.70 10.39
CA GLU A 19 2.36 14.79 11.14
C GLU A 19 1.32 15.68 10.44
N GLU A 20 1.76 16.81 9.89
CA GLU A 20 0.86 17.72 9.15
C GLU A 20 0.27 17.14 7.86
N ASP A 21 0.85 16.06 7.32
CA ASP A 21 0.35 15.40 6.11
C ASP A 21 -0.81 14.42 6.40
N LEU A 22 -0.91 13.95 7.63
CA LEU A 22 -1.81 12.85 7.99
C LEU A 22 -3.29 13.11 7.67
N PRO A 23 -3.85 14.30 7.86
CA PRO A 23 -5.23 14.57 7.47
C PRO A 23 -5.49 14.33 5.98
N GLU A 24 -4.61 14.79 5.10
CA GLU A 24 -4.75 14.53 3.65
C GLU A 24 -4.54 13.06 3.30
N MET A 25 -3.63 12.38 3.98
CA MET A 25 -3.41 10.94 3.79
C MET A 25 -4.64 10.12 4.16
N VAL A 26 -5.36 10.49 5.22
CA VAL A 26 -6.66 9.87 5.54
C VAL A 26 -7.64 10.05 4.38
N GLY A 27 -7.67 11.22 3.76
CA GLY A 27 -8.46 11.48 2.56
C GLY A 27 -8.09 10.56 1.39
N PHE A 28 -6.82 10.32 1.16
CA PHE A 28 -6.35 9.37 0.14
C PHE A 28 -6.75 7.94 0.44
N LEU A 29 -6.66 7.51 1.69
CA LEU A 29 -7.11 6.17 2.10
C LEU A 29 -8.61 6.00 1.90
N ALA A 30 -9.42 7.03 2.17
CA ALA A 30 -10.84 7.02 1.89
C ALA A 30 -11.13 6.88 0.39
N LYS A 31 -10.43 7.64 -0.45
CA LYS A 31 -10.53 7.52 -1.92
C LYS A 31 -10.14 6.13 -2.41
N LEU A 32 -9.06 5.57 -1.87
CA LEU A 32 -8.60 4.22 -2.21
C LEU A 32 -9.65 3.17 -1.85
N ALA A 33 -10.23 3.26 -0.66
CA ALA A 33 -11.27 2.34 -0.21
C ALA A 33 -12.52 2.39 -1.11
N LEU A 34 -12.95 3.59 -1.52
CA LEU A 34 -14.06 3.77 -2.46
C LEU A 34 -13.72 3.19 -3.84
N HIS A 35 -12.51 3.41 -4.32
CA HIS A 35 -12.06 2.87 -5.60
C HIS A 35 -12.07 1.33 -5.60
N VAL A 36 -11.57 0.72 -4.53
CA VAL A 36 -11.50 -0.74 -4.40
C VAL A 36 -12.89 -1.35 -4.22
N SER A 37 -13.75 -0.73 -3.42
CA SER A 37 -15.11 -1.25 -3.15
C SER A 37 -16.10 -1.00 -4.29
N GLY A 38 -15.82 -0.04 -5.17
CA GLY A 38 -16.77 0.40 -6.19
C GLY A 38 -18.01 1.09 -5.62
N ALA A 39 -18.01 1.43 -4.34
CA ALA A 39 -19.11 2.13 -3.70
C ALA A 39 -19.26 3.57 -4.22
N PRO A 40 -20.50 4.13 -4.21
CA PRO A 40 -20.68 5.53 -4.55
C PRO A 40 -19.94 6.43 -3.55
N PRO A 41 -19.47 7.62 -3.99
CA PRO A 41 -18.81 8.56 -3.09
C PRO A 41 -19.69 8.90 -1.89
N HIS A 42 -19.13 8.82 -0.70
CA HIS A 42 -19.78 9.20 0.55
C HIS A 42 -18.73 9.77 1.51
N ASP A 43 -19.17 10.57 2.45
CA ASP A 43 -18.28 11.15 3.45
C ASP A 43 -17.81 10.08 4.44
N LEU A 44 -16.56 10.20 4.84
CA LEU A 44 -15.99 9.36 5.88
C LEU A 44 -16.58 9.74 7.23
N LYS A 45 -17.05 8.75 8.00
CA LYS A 45 -17.54 8.97 9.35
C LYS A 45 -16.43 9.53 10.25
N GLU A 46 -16.76 10.44 11.13
CA GLU A 46 -15.77 11.06 12.03
C GLU A 46 -15.02 10.02 12.88
N SER A 47 -15.71 8.99 13.36
CA SER A 47 -15.08 7.90 14.12
C SER A 47 -14.05 7.15 13.30
N GLU A 48 -14.31 6.92 12.01
CA GLU A 48 -13.41 6.27 11.08
C GLU A 48 -12.23 7.17 10.73
N TYR A 49 -12.48 8.44 10.50
CA TYR A 49 -11.44 9.45 10.30
C TYR A 49 -10.45 9.46 11.47
N LYS A 50 -10.95 9.53 12.69
CA LYS A 50 -10.13 9.52 13.92
C LYS A 50 -9.33 8.21 14.06
N ARG A 51 -9.95 7.07 13.72
CA ARG A 51 -9.29 5.77 13.75
C ARG A 51 -8.11 5.70 12.77
N LEU A 52 -8.32 6.11 11.54
CA LEU A 52 -7.28 6.16 10.51
C LEU A 52 -6.17 7.12 10.86
N LEU A 53 -6.52 8.30 11.38
CA LEU A 53 -5.55 9.30 11.82
C LEU A 53 -4.64 8.76 12.93
N ARG A 54 -5.20 8.07 13.93
CA ARG A 54 -4.42 7.44 15.00
C ARG A 54 -3.51 6.33 14.45
N THR A 55 -4.00 5.53 13.52
CA THR A 55 -3.21 4.45 12.90
C THR A 55 -2.01 5.02 12.14
N LEU A 56 -2.23 6.06 11.35
CA LEU A 56 -1.14 6.72 10.62
C LEU A 56 -0.15 7.40 11.58
N HIS A 57 -0.65 8.06 12.61
CA HIS A 57 0.20 8.72 13.61
C HIS A 57 1.12 7.72 14.31
N SER A 58 0.59 6.58 14.76
CA SER A 58 1.41 5.54 15.39
C SER A 58 2.42 4.89 14.43
N SER A 59 2.15 4.95 13.12
CA SER A 59 3.05 4.41 12.10
C SER A 59 4.25 5.32 11.83
N LEU A 60 4.15 6.63 12.06
CA LEU A 60 5.25 7.57 11.83
C LEU A 60 6.48 7.27 12.66
N ASP A 61 6.29 6.83 13.91
CA ASP A 61 7.38 6.58 14.85
C ASP A 61 7.85 5.12 14.84
N ASP A 62 7.23 4.27 14.03
CA ASP A 62 7.58 2.86 13.95
C ASP A 62 8.75 2.66 12.96
N PRO A 63 9.92 2.16 13.44
CA PRO A 63 11.09 1.96 12.59
C PRO A 63 10.89 0.88 11.51
N ASN A 64 9.88 0.03 11.65
CA ASN A 64 9.54 -1.02 10.69
C ASN A 64 8.42 -0.61 9.72
N ARG A 65 8.04 0.66 9.71
CA ARG A 65 6.99 1.20 8.85
C ARG A 65 7.48 2.44 8.11
N ARG A 66 7.08 2.59 6.87
CA ARG A 66 7.42 3.74 6.05
C ARG A 66 6.17 4.33 5.43
N LEU A 67 5.87 5.57 5.81
CA LEU A 67 4.85 6.39 5.15
C LEU A 67 5.54 7.43 4.28
N VAL A 68 5.20 7.45 3.01
CA VAL A 68 5.75 8.41 2.05
C VAL A 68 4.64 9.16 1.35
N VAL A 69 4.92 10.36 0.95
CA VAL A 69 4.01 11.21 0.19
C VAL A 69 4.70 11.72 -1.07
N ALA A 70 3.90 11.95 -2.08
CA ALA A 70 4.29 12.70 -3.27
C ALA A 70 3.72 14.11 -3.15
N GLU A 71 4.59 15.08 -3.15
CA GLU A 71 4.23 16.50 -3.06
C GLU A 71 4.49 17.20 -4.38
N SER A 72 3.46 17.77 -4.96
CA SER A 72 3.55 18.60 -6.15
C SER A 72 3.96 20.01 -5.75
N LYS A 73 4.81 20.64 -6.58
CA LYS A 73 5.21 22.04 -6.36
C LYS A 73 4.04 23.04 -6.46
N SER A 74 2.96 22.65 -7.16
CA SER A 74 1.82 23.55 -7.43
C SER A 74 0.53 23.17 -6.70
N SER A 75 0.36 21.90 -6.30
CA SER A 75 -0.94 21.37 -5.87
C SER A 75 -0.93 20.70 -4.49
N GLY A 76 0.18 20.75 -3.76
CA GLY A 76 0.32 20.06 -2.47
C GLY A 76 0.48 18.55 -2.63
N LEU A 77 -0.08 17.76 -1.71
CA LEU A 77 0.03 16.31 -1.77
C LEU A 77 -0.80 15.74 -2.91
N VAL A 78 -0.21 14.84 -3.67
CA VAL A 78 -0.82 14.21 -4.86
C VAL A 78 -0.77 12.69 -4.83
N GLY A 79 -0.18 12.11 -3.81
CA GLY A 79 -0.10 10.68 -3.64
C GLY A 79 0.54 10.27 -2.33
N MET A 80 0.39 9.00 -2.00
CA MET A 80 0.99 8.39 -0.82
C MET A 80 1.37 6.95 -1.07
N GLY A 81 2.28 6.44 -0.24
CA GLY A 81 2.63 5.03 -0.20
C GLY A 81 2.90 4.58 1.23
N TYR A 82 2.65 3.32 1.49
CA TYR A 82 2.84 2.72 2.80
C TYR A 82 3.39 1.31 2.67
N VAL A 83 4.46 1.02 3.40
CA VAL A 83 5.04 -0.31 3.54
C VAL A 83 5.36 -0.58 5.00
N TYR A 84 5.20 -1.81 5.43
CA TYR A 84 5.70 -2.27 6.73
C TYR A 84 6.48 -3.57 6.57
N ILE A 85 7.43 -3.76 7.47
CA ILE A 85 8.26 -4.97 7.50
C ILE A 85 7.57 -6.00 8.39
N TRP A 86 7.34 -7.16 7.83
CA TRP A 86 6.71 -8.27 8.51
C TRP A 86 7.69 -9.44 8.62
N ARG A 87 7.82 -9.96 9.83
CA ARG A 87 8.56 -11.20 10.06
C ARG A 87 7.57 -12.32 10.09
N SER A 88 7.80 -13.32 9.27
CA SER A 88 6.95 -14.48 9.31
C SER A 88 7.08 -15.20 10.64
N GLN A 89 5.95 -15.53 11.26
CA GLN A 89 5.86 -16.30 12.48
C GLN A 89 5.12 -17.62 12.28
N GLY A 90 4.88 -17.99 11.01
CA GLY A 90 4.20 -19.22 10.65
C GLY A 90 5.08 -20.46 10.80
N ILE A 91 4.46 -21.59 11.10
CA ILE A 91 5.16 -22.89 11.22
C ILE A 91 5.90 -23.24 9.94
N TRP A 92 5.37 -22.84 8.79
CA TRP A 92 5.95 -23.08 7.47
C TRP A 92 7.30 -22.42 7.26
N GLU A 93 7.46 -21.24 7.82
CA GLU A 93 8.65 -20.41 7.60
C GLU A 93 9.72 -20.64 8.67
N GLN A 94 9.36 -21.26 9.78
CA GLN A 94 10.30 -21.60 10.86
C GLN A 94 11.12 -22.87 10.57
N SER A 95 10.81 -23.60 9.50
CA SER A 95 11.59 -24.78 9.10
C SER A 95 12.96 -24.42 8.53
N GLY A 96 13.19 -23.16 8.19
CA GLY A 96 14.49 -22.65 7.75
C GLY A 96 15.26 -21.98 8.89
N SER A 97 16.58 -22.07 8.85
CA SER A 97 17.48 -21.42 9.81
C SER A 97 17.65 -19.93 9.59
N ILE A 98 16.98 -19.35 8.60
CA ILE A 98 17.09 -17.95 8.18
C ILE A 98 15.83 -17.20 8.57
N GLU A 99 16.01 -16.08 9.28
CA GLU A 99 14.94 -15.15 9.55
C GLU A 99 14.47 -14.48 8.24
N PHE A 100 13.25 -14.83 7.81
CA PHE A 100 12.67 -14.33 6.59
C PHE A 100 11.80 -13.11 6.87
N LYS A 101 12.09 -12.01 6.19
CA LYS A 101 11.33 -10.76 6.30
C LYS A 101 10.69 -10.42 4.96
N SER A 102 9.48 -9.91 5.02
CA SER A 102 8.74 -9.41 3.87
C SER A 102 8.40 -7.94 4.04
N GLY A 103 8.46 -7.19 2.97
CA GLY A 103 7.91 -5.84 2.91
C GLY A 103 6.47 -5.92 2.41
N ILE A 104 5.51 -5.52 3.23
CA ILE A 104 4.10 -5.51 2.87
C ILE A 104 3.75 -4.11 2.37
N ILE A 105 3.48 -3.99 1.08
CA ILE A 105 2.98 -2.76 0.47
C ILE A 105 1.47 -2.76 0.66
N ASP A 106 1.01 -1.98 1.63
CA ASP A 106 -0.39 -2.01 2.05
C ASP A 106 -1.24 -1.04 1.23
N ASP A 107 -0.78 0.21 1.10
CA ASP A 107 -1.53 1.24 0.39
C ASP A 107 -0.63 2.02 -0.56
N ILE A 108 -1.10 2.24 -1.77
CA ILE A 108 -0.54 3.21 -2.72
C ILE A 108 -1.71 3.94 -3.37
N TRP A 109 -1.66 5.25 -3.30
CA TRP A 109 -2.61 6.13 -3.98
C TRP A 109 -1.90 7.24 -4.73
N VAL A 110 -2.35 7.50 -5.93
CA VAL A 110 -1.97 8.68 -6.73
C VAL A 110 -3.23 9.31 -7.26
N GLU A 111 -3.34 10.62 -7.20
CA GLU A 111 -4.47 11.34 -7.80
C GLU A 111 -4.59 10.94 -9.27
N PRO A 112 -5.81 10.53 -9.73
CA PRO A 112 -5.99 9.91 -11.06
C PRO A 112 -5.49 10.76 -12.22
N GLU A 113 -5.60 12.07 -12.13
CA GLU A 113 -5.18 13.01 -13.18
C GLU A 113 -3.65 13.04 -13.36
N LEU A 114 -2.90 12.55 -12.38
CA LEU A 114 -1.45 12.63 -12.33
C LEU A 114 -0.75 11.27 -12.45
N LEU A 115 -1.49 10.20 -12.71
CA LEU A 115 -0.92 8.85 -12.84
C LEU A 115 0.15 8.74 -13.91
N TRP A 116 0.05 9.50 -14.98
CA TRP A 116 0.97 9.52 -16.12
C TRP A 116 2.33 10.17 -15.81
N LEU A 117 2.47 10.92 -14.72
CA LEU A 117 3.70 11.59 -14.33
C LEU A 117 4.76 10.66 -13.71
N GLY A 118 4.48 9.38 -13.56
CA GLY A 118 5.41 8.42 -12.97
C GLY A 118 5.49 8.47 -11.43
N ILE A 119 4.52 9.10 -10.79
CA ILE A 119 4.45 9.24 -9.33
C ILE A 119 4.40 7.88 -8.64
N ARG A 120 3.58 6.95 -9.16
CA ARG A 120 3.46 5.59 -8.61
C ARG A 120 4.81 4.89 -8.58
N LYS A 121 5.56 4.94 -9.67
CA LYS A 121 6.90 4.32 -9.73
C LYS A 121 7.88 4.96 -8.76
N ALA A 122 7.81 6.28 -8.60
CA ALA A 122 8.67 7.00 -7.67
C ALA A 122 8.33 6.65 -6.21
N LEU A 123 7.07 6.55 -5.86
CA LEU A 123 6.63 6.05 -4.54
C LEU A 123 7.13 4.62 -4.31
N LEU A 124 6.93 3.72 -5.28
CA LEU A 124 7.39 2.34 -5.18
C LEU A 124 8.90 2.23 -4.98
N ARG A 125 9.71 3.04 -5.67
CA ARG A 125 11.16 3.04 -5.48
C ARG A 125 11.54 3.37 -4.05
N ASP A 126 10.89 4.34 -3.43
CA ASP A 126 11.14 4.69 -2.03
C ASP A 126 10.77 3.52 -1.10
N LEU A 127 9.60 2.91 -1.30
CA LEU A 127 9.16 1.78 -0.48
C LEU A 127 10.06 0.55 -0.64
N VAL A 128 10.52 0.28 -1.86
CA VAL A 128 11.46 -0.83 -2.14
C VAL A 128 12.81 -0.58 -1.47
N THR A 129 13.33 0.64 -1.55
CA THR A 129 14.57 1.02 -0.88
C THR A 129 14.48 0.80 0.63
N PHE A 130 13.38 1.21 1.24
CA PHE A 130 13.14 0.97 2.66
C PHE A 130 13.13 -0.52 2.99
N ALA A 131 12.44 -1.34 2.19
CA ALA A 131 12.39 -2.78 2.39
C ALA A 131 13.79 -3.42 2.28
N GLU A 132 14.59 -3.00 1.30
CA GLU A 132 15.98 -3.46 1.15
C GLU A 132 16.84 -3.10 2.36
N GLU A 133 16.75 -1.87 2.85
CA GLU A 133 17.49 -1.40 4.04
C GLU A 133 17.13 -2.20 5.30
N HIS A 134 15.92 -2.76 5.36
CA HIS A 134 15.44 -3.60 6.45
C HIS A 134 15.65 -5.11 6.18
N HIS A 135 16.40 -5.45 5.13
CA HIS A 135 16.71 -6.83 4.75
C HIS A 135 15.47 -7.68 4.41
N ALA A 136 14.43 -7.06 3.86
CA ALA A 136 13.28 -7.79 3.37
C ALA A 136 13.66 -8.53 2.07
N SER A 137 13.41 -9.83 2.03
CA SER A 137 13.77 -10.71 0.89
C SER A 137 12.70 -10.70 -0.20
N GLU A 138 11.47 -10.33 0.15
CA GLU A 138 10.36 -10.24 -0.79
C GLU A 138 9.45 -9.07 -0.47
N LEU A 139 8.68 -8.69 -1.47
CA LEU A 139 7.60 -7.71 -1.34
C LEU A 139 6.27 -8.42 -1.56
N ILE A 140 5.31 -8.13 -0.73
CA ILE A 140 3.94 -8.67 -0.81
C ILE A 140 2.98 -7.52 -0.99
N LEU A 141 2.01 -7.70 -1.87
CA LEU A 141 0.88 -6.80 -2.02
C LEU A 141 -0.38 -7.59 -2.37
N GLU A 142 -1.52 -6.98 -2.14
CA GLU A 142 -2.81 -7.54 -2.48
C GLU A 142 -3.55 -6.65 -3.47
N TYR A 143 -4.30 -7.25 -4.38
CA TYR A 143 -5.22 -6.56 -5.27
C TYR A 143 -6.44 -7.44 -5.54
N SER A 144 -7.55 -6.82 -5.92
CA SER A 144 -8.76 -7.58 -6.25
C SER A 144 -8.52 -8.48 -7.47
N ALA A 145 -8.94 -9.73 -7.39
CA ALA A 145 -8.83 -10.69 -8.50
C ALA A 145 -9.55 -10.20 -9.78
N SER A 146 -10.57 -9.36 -9.62
CA SER A 146 -11.30 -8.75 -10.74
C SER A 146 -10.61 -7.53 -11.35
N ASN A 147 -9.59 -6.97 -10.68
CA ASN A 147 -8.86 -5.81 -11.16
C ASN A 147 -7.75 -6.20 -12.14
N LYS A 148 -8.12 -6.33 -13.42
CA LYS A 148 -7.20 -6.75 -14.49
C LYS A 148 -6.07 -5.74 -14.73
N GLU A 149 -6.33 -4.45 -14.56
CA GLU A 149 -5.32 -3.41 -14.72
C GLU A 149 -4.24 -3.49 -13.65
N ALA A 150 -4.64 -3.65 -12.39
CA ALA A 150 -3.72 -3.86 -11.28
C ALA A 150 -2.88 -5.11 -11.51
N LYS A 151 -3.52 -6.23 -11.86
CA LYS A 151 -2.81 -7.48 -12.19
C LYS A 151 -1.75 -7.28 -13.27
N ALA A 152 -2.10 -6.62 -14.37
CA ALA A 152 -1.16 -6.36 -15.46
C ALA A 152 0.00 -5.46 -15.01
N ALA A 153 -0.28 -4.39 -14.26
CA ALA A 153 0.73 -3.47 -13.77
C ALA A 153 1.72 -4.14 -12.81
N TRP A 154 1.22 -4.92 -11.86
CA TRP A 154 2.06 -5.63 -10.89
C TRP A 154 2.85 -6.77 -11.52
N THR A 155 2.26 -7.50 -12.47
CA THR A 155 2.96 -8.55 -13.21
C THR A 155 4.17 -8.00 -13.98
N LYS A 156 4.05 -6.83 -14.58
CA LYS A 156 5.17 -6.16 -15.26
C LYS A 156 6.35 -5.84 -14.33
N LEU A 157 6.07 -5.63 -13.05
CA LEU A 157 7.09 -5.38 -12.03
C LEU A 157 7.65 -6.66 -11.40
N GLY A 158 7.19 -7.83 -11.83
CA GLY A 158 7.68 -9.12 -11.35
C GLY A 158 6.85 -9.76 -10.25
N PHE A 159 5.74 -9.17 -9.85
CA PHE A 159 4.83 -9.79 -8.88
C PHE A 159 4.06 -10.94 -9.52
N LYS A 160 4.00 -12.05 -8.82
CA LYS A 160 3.28 -13.26 -9.24
C LYS A 160 2.28 -13.65 -8.16
N PRO A 161 1.06 -14.08 -8.52
CA PRO A 161 0.13 -14.63 -7.53
C PRO A 161 0.75 -15.85 -6.83
N THR A 162 0.76 -15.81 -5.50
CA THR A 162 1.31 -16.90 -4.67
C THR A 162 0.24 -17.58 -3.83
N GLY A 163 -0.97 -17.04 -3.78
CA GLY A 163 -2.06 -17.61 -3.01
C GLY A 163 -3.39 -16.93 -3.32
N VAL A 164 -4.43 -17.41 -2.67
CA VAL A 164 -5.78 -16.86 -2.77
C VAL A 164 -6.24 -16.45 -1.38
N ARG A 165 -6.72 -15.23 -1.25
CA ARG A 165 -7.41 -14.77 -0.04
C ARG A 165 -8.88 -15.10 -0.17
N ALA A 166 -9.38 -15.96 0.72
CA ALA A 166 -10.80 -16.30 0.80
C ALA A 166 -11.42 -15.61 2.02
N ALA A 167 -12.64 -15.16 1.88
CA ALA A 167 -13.37 -14.52 2.97
C ALA A 167 -14.83 -14.97 2.96
N ALA A 168 -15.40 -15.12 4.16
CA ALA A 168 -16.82 -15.37 4.36
C ALA A 168 -17.29 -14.66 5.63
N PHE A 169 -18.56 -14.28 5.67
CA PHE A 169 -19.15 -13.84 6.93
C PHE A 169 -19.18 -14.97 7.94
N THR A 170 -18.85 -14.69 9.18
CA THR A 170 -18.82 -15.67 10.27
C THR A 170 -20.17 -16.41 10.39
N SER A 171 -21.28 -15.71 10.21
CA SER A 171 -22.62 -16.31 10.24
C SER A 171 -22.83 -17.35 9.14
N VAL A 172 -22.29 -17.12 7.94
CA VAL A 172 -22.38 -18.07 6.82
C VAL A 172 -21.59 -19.33 7.12
N VAL A 173 -20.38 -19.19 7.62
CA VAL A 173 -19.55 -20.35 8.00
C VAL A 173 -20.20 -21.13 9.14
N LYS A 174 -20.70 -20.44 10.15
CA LYS A 174 -21.42 -21.09 11.27
C LYS A 174 -22.62 -21.89 10.79
N GLN A 175 -23.41 -21.34 9.87
CA GLN A 175 -24.55 -22.02 9.31
C GLN A 175 -24.15 -23.28 8.51
N ALA A 176 -23.11 -23.14 7.67
CA ALA A 176 -22.61 -24.29 6.89
C ALA A 176 -22.10 -25.43 7.78
N LEU A 177 -21.47 -25.12 8.91
CA LEU A 177 -20.98 -26.09 9.87
C LEU A 177 -22.13 -26.79 10.67
N ALA A 178 -23.27 -26.13 10.78
CA ALA A 178 -24.43 -26.67 11.49
C ALA A 178 -25.30 -27.60 10.64
N GLU A 179 -25.13 -27.58 9.31
CA GLU A 179 -25.86 -28.49 8.41
C GLU A 179 -25.31 -29.92 8.53
N PRO A 180 -26.17 -30.96 8.71
CA PRO A 180 -25.69 -32.33 8.74
C PRO A 180 -25.06 -32.67 7.38
N GLN A 181 -23.86 -33.19 7.41
CA GLN A 181 -23.21 -33.73 6.21
C GLN A 181 -23.99 -34.97 5.79
N GLY A 182 -24.65 -34.88 4.64
CA GLY A 182 -25.31 -36.00 4.00
C GLY A 182 -24.31 -36.97 3.39
#